data_3d3fbb74e4ef3d6fc48e2c3494cbca87
#
_entry.id   3d3fbb74e4ef3d6fc48e2c3494cbca87
#
_cell.length_a   1.000
_cell.length_b   1.000
_cell.length_c   1.000
_cell.angle_alpha   90.00
_cell.angle_beta   90.00
_cell.angle_gamma   90.00
#
_symmetry.space_group_name_H-M   'P 1'
#
loop_
_entity.id
_entity.type
_entity.pdbx_description
1 polymer ?
#
loop_
_entity_poly.entity_id
_entity_poly.type
_entity_poly.pdbx_seq_one_letter_code
_entity_poly.pdbx_strand_id
1 'polypeptide(L)'
;GADVFLLRRVQALTEGFSTPMAGDTPAFVALLHGTLDQVRGGTPRTDVERINYNENINSRLIVRSFGGNDYFAVDDNAALTTLDTGAGDDEVQIGQMYGAPRVSVPAPGTVAAGDDFATIETTAGFLSRGATFSLTAYGGTGNDQFTVYSNKAEIRLEGNDGNDVFVVRAFALKNQPGLSTEETTQAIGGE
;
A
#
# COMPACT_ATOMS: atom_id res chain seq x y z
N GLY A 1 0.32 21.50 -3.30
CA GLY A 1 1.68 20.98 -3.58
C GLY A 1 1.64 19.54 -3.99
N ALA A 2 2.77 18.94 -4.34
CA ALA A 2 2.86 17.51 -4.59
C ALA A 2 3.08 16.80 -3.25
N ASP A 3 2.16 15.92 -2.89
CA ASP A 3 2.17 15.20 -1.62
C ASP A 3 2.37 13.70 -1.84
N VAL A 4 3.03 13.03 -0.91
CA VAL A 4 3.28 11.58 -0.98
C VAL A 4 2.64 10.91 0.22
N PHE A 5 1.62 10.09 -0.02
CA PHE A 5 0.91 9.35 1.00
C PHE A 5 1.30 7.88 1.00
N LEU A 6 1.42 7.31 2.19
CA LEU A 6 1.68 5.90 2.39
C LEU A 6 0.64 5.30 3.34
N LEU A 7 -0.05 4.25 2.89
CA LEU A 7 -0.98 3.48 3.70
C LEU A 7 -0.38 2.11 4.00
N ARG A 8 -0.30 1.75 5.28
CA ARG A 8 0.20 0.46 5.74
C ARG A 8 -0.64 -0.12 6.85
N ARG A 9 -0.70 -1.43 6.89
CA ARG A 9 -1.16 -2.23 8.01
C ARG A 9 -0.01 -3.09 8.48
N VAL A 10 0.33 -2.95 9.75
CA VAL A 10 1.37 -3.77 10.36
C VAL A 10 0.79 -5.13 10.71
N GLN A 11 1.47 -6.19 10.35
CA GLN A 11 1.16 -7.50 10.93
C GLN A 11 1.81 -7.62 12.30
N ALA A 12 1.01 -7.97 13.31
CA ALA A 12 1.54 -8.46 14.55
C ALA A 12 2.38 -9.72 14.25
N LEU A 13 3.68 -9.65 14.47
CA LEU A 13 4.56 -10.81 14.40
C LEU A 13 4.22 -11.70 15.59
N THR A 14 3.78 -12.93 15.32
CA THR A 14 3.19 -13.84 16.31
C THR A 14 4.21 -14.57 17.18
N GLU A 15 5.51 -14.30 17.09
CA GLU A 15 6.49 -15.01 17.90
C GLU A 15 7.40 -14.06 18.66
N GLY A 16 7.18 -13.94 19.95
CA GLY A 16 8.14 -13.39 20.92
C GLY A 16 7.92 -11.97 21.39
N PHE A 17 6.94 -11.25 20.86
CA PHE A 17 6.50 -9.98 21.41
C PHE A 17 5.27 -10.18 22.30
N SER A 18 5.22 -9.48 23.42
CA SER A 18 4.00 -9.33 24.20
C SER A 18 2.89 -9.00 23.20
N THR A 19 2.01 -9.96 23.01
CA THR A 19 0.87 -9.90 22.09
C THR A 19 0.26 -8.51 22.12
N PRO A 20 0.17 -7.81 20.96
CA PRO A 20 -0.81 -6.75 20.85
C PRO A 20 -2.13 -7.36 21.30
N MET A 21 -2.87 -6.69 22.16
CA MET A 21 -4.19 -7.19 22.55
C MET A 21 -4.95 -7.52 21.27
N ALA A 22 -5.60 -8.68 21.22
CA ALA A 22 -6.38 -9.11 20.07
C ALA A 22 -7.30 -7.97 19.67
N GLY A 23 -7.09 -7.39 18.48
CA GLY A 23 -7.78 -6.20 18.00
C GLY A 23 -6.88 -4.99 17.68
N ASP A 24 -5.61 -4.99 18.06
CA ASP A 24 -4.68 -3.89 17.79
C ASP A 24 -3.65 -4.25 16.71
N THR A 25 -4.12 -4.49 15.48
CA THR A 25 -3.20 -4.46 14.34
C THR A 25 -3.06 -3.00 13.92
N PRO A 26 -1.94 -2.32 14.25
CA PRO A 26 -1.81 -0.92 13.94
C PRO A 26 -1.76 -0.72 12.42
N ALA A 27 -2.60 0.18 11.94
CA ALA A 27 -2.54 0.68 10.59
C ALA A 27 -2.28 2.18 10.64
N PHE A 28 -1.75 2.72 9.57
CA PHE A 28 -1.47 4.14 9.52
C PHE A 28 -1.58 4.72 8.10
N VAL A 29 -1.83 6.01 8.07
CA VAL A 29 -1.58 6.88 6.93
C VAL A 29 -0.41 7.78 7.30
N ALA A 30 0.60 7.83 6.45
CA ALA A 30 1.71 8.74 6.59
C ALA A 30 1.74 9.71 5.41
N LEU A 31 1.93 11.00 5.71
CA LEU A 31 2.30 12.02 4.74
C LEU A 31 3.83 12.18 4.78
N LEU A 32 4.48 11.90 3.66
CA LEU A 32 5.91 11.97 3.48
C LEU A 32 6.24 13.28 2.77
N HIS A 33 6.75 14.26 3.51
CA HIS A 33 7.10 15.55 2.92
C HIS A 33 8.20 15.45 1.88
N GLY A 34 8.00 16.05 0.69
CA GLY A 34 8.90 16.18 -0.46
C GLY A 34 8.41 15.46 -1.72
N THR A 35 9.19 15.65 -2.76
CA THR A 35 8.87 15.09 -4.06
C THR A 35 8.98 13.56 -4.06
N LEU A 36 8.22 12.92 -4.96
CA LEU A 36 8.27 11.47 -5.14
C LEU A 36 9.69 10.97 -5.42
N ASP A 37 10.49 11.70 -6.20
CA ASP A 37 11.88 11.34 -6.49
C ASP A 37 12.75 11.32 -5.23
N GLN A 38 12.55 12.26 -4.33
CA GLN A 38 13.26 12.29 -3.05
C GLN A 38 12.87 11.09 -2.16
N VAL A 39 11.59 10.75 -2.15
CA VAL A 39 11.09 9.60 -1.39
C VAL A 39 11.62 8.28 -1.98
N ARG A 40 11.57 8.12 -3.30
CA ARG A 40 12.11 6.94 -4.01
C ARG A 40 13.63 6.84 -3.91
N GLY A 41 14.33 7.98 -3.89
CA GLY A 41 15.78 8.06 -3.75
C GLY A 41 16.31 7.70 -2.36
N GLY A 42 15.42 7.42 -1.41
CA GLY A 42 15.80 7.00 -0.04
C GLY A 42 16.49 8.11 0.76
N THR A 43 16.29 9.37 0.39
CA THR A 43 16.79 10.50 1.19
C THR A 43 16.11 10.48 2.54
N PRO A 44 16.84 10.32 3.66
CA PRO A 44 16.24 10.28 4.98
C PRO A 44 15.41 11.55 5.22
N ARG A 45 14.18 11.36 5.64
CA ARG A 45 13.29 12.47 5.96
C ARG A 45 13.05 12.49 7.45
N THR A 46 13.18 13.66 8.01
CA THR A 46 12.88 13.92 9.41
C THR A 46 11.42 14.30 9.64
N ASP A 47 10.71 14.67 8.56
CA ASP A 47 9.37 15.22 8.63
C ASP A 47 8.37 14.25 8.02
N VAL A 48 7.82 13.37 8.86
CA VAL A 48 6.74 12.44 8.50
C VAL A 48 5.57 12.73 9.42
N GLU A 49 4.45 13.14 8.84
CA GLU A 49 3.19 13.17 9.57
C GLU A 49 2.55 11.80 9.50
N ARG A 50 2.20 11.22 10.65
CA ARG A 50 1.63 9.88 10.72
C ARG A 50 0.39 9.87 11.59
N ILE A 51 -0.69 9.35 11.03
CA ILE A 51 -1.94 9.10 11.74
C ILE A 51 -2.11 7.60 11.88
N ASN A 52 -2.04 7.10 13.11
CA ASN A 52 -2.34 5.71 13.39
C ASN A 52 -3.85 5.53 13.53
N TYR A 53 -4.35 4.45 12.96
CA TYR A 53 -5.72 3.99 13.17
C TYR A 53 -5.70 2.47 13.34
N ASN A 54 -6.76 1.89 13.86
CA ASN A 54 -6.87 0.44 14.03
C ASN A 54 -8.01 -0.12 13.17
N GLU A 55 -8.08 -1.45 13.08
CA GLU A 55 -9.11 -2.16 12.35
C GLU A 55 -10.53 -2.00 12.93
N ASN A 56 -10.65 -1.35 14.10
CA ASN A 56 -11.94 -1.10 14.76
C ASN A 56 -12.62 0.19 14.28
N ILE A 57 -12.17 0.78 13.17
CA ILE A 57 -12.94 1.84 12.53
C ILE A 57 -14.26 1.23 12.02
N ASN A 58 -15.38 1.64 12.63
CA ASN A 58 -16.71 1.15 12.28
C ASN A 58 -17.28 1.78 11.01
N SER A 59 -16.50 2.57 10.30
CA SER A 59 -16.91 3.27 9.08
C SER A 59 -15.78 3.25 8.05
N ARG A 60 -15.51 4.36 7.41
CA ARG A 60 -14.59 4.49 6.30
C ARG A 60 -13.43 5.41 6.64
N LEU A 61 -12.23 5.03 6.24
CA LEU A 61 -11.09 5.93 6.13
C LEU A 61 -11.21 6.73 4.84
N ILE A 62 -11.10 8.05 4.92
CA ILE A 62 -11.05 8.93 3.74
C ILE A 62 -9.75 9.72 3.79
N VAL A 63 -8.96 9.63 2.73
CA VAL A 63 -7.74 10.42 2.54
C VAL A 63 -7.94 11.32 1.34
N ARG A 64 -7.70 12.63 1.51
CA ARG A 64 -7.86 13.65 0.46
C ARG A 64 -6.61 14.48 0.35
N SER A 65 -6.08 14.63 -0.85
CA SER A 65 -4.92 15.50 -1.12
C SER A 65 -5.28 16.85 -1.75
N PHE A 66 -6.50 17.01 -2.23
CA PHE A 66 -7.09 18.22 -2.79
C PHE A 66 -6.52 18.66 -4.13
N GLY A 67 -5.23 18.92 -4.25
CA GLY A 67 -4.65 19.36 -5.51
C GLY A 67 -3.15 19.52 -5.48
N GLY A 68 -2.56 19.26 -6.59
CA GLY A 68 -1.14 19.07 -6.85
C GLY A 68 -0.97 17.74 -7.56
N ASN A 69 0.23 17.37 -7.93
CA ASN A 69 0.50 16.06 -8.51
C ASN A 69 0.92 15.12 -7.37
N ASP A 70 -0.04 14.39 -6.85
CA ASP A 70 0.10 13.60 -5.62
C ASP A 70 0.41 12.13 -5.89
N TYR A 71 1.01 11.46 -4.94
CA TYR A 71 1.31 10.03 -5.02
C TYR A 71 0.79 9.28 -3.81
N PHE A 72 0.03 8.23 -4.07
CA PHE A 72 -0.48 7.33 -3.05
C PHE A 72 0.12 5.94 -3.22
N ALA A 73 0.77 5.43 -2.18
CA ALA A 73 1.23 4.05 -2.09
C ALA A 73 0.42 3.29 -1.04
N VAL A 74 -0.21 2.20 -1.44
CA VAL A 74 -1.00 1.34 -0.56
C VAL A 74 -0.31 -0.01 -0.42
N ASP A 75 0.36 -0.26 0.70
CA ASP A 75 0.91 -1.57 1.04
C ASP A 75 -0.14 -2.50 1.65
N ASP A 76 -1.02 -1.94 2.46
CA ASP A 76 -2.21 -2.58 3.03
C ASP A 76 -3.11 -1.51 3.69
N ASN A 77 -4.38 -1.84 3.88
CA ASN A 77 -5.33 -1.04 4.64
C ASN A 77 -6.04 -1.88 5.70
N ALA A 78 -6.59 -1.24 6.74
CA ALA A 78 -7.28 -1.93 7.84
C ALA A 78 -8.76 -1.50 7.98
N ALA A 79 -9.28 -0.77 7.00
CA ALA A 79 -10.68 -0.32 6.97
C ALA A 79 -11.14 -0.10 5.53
N LEU A 80 -12.45 -0.01 5.32
CA LEU A 80 -12.98 0.51 4.07
C LEU A 80 -12.33 1.86 3.75
N THR A 81 -11.69 1.99 2.61
CA THR A 81 -10.85 3.14 2.30
C THR A 81 -11.35 3.87 1.07
N THR A 82 -11.33 5.20 1.13
CA THR A 82 -11.49 6.06 -0.03
C THR A 82 -10.27 6.96 -0.15
N LEU A 83 -9.67 6.96 -1.33
CA LEU A 83 -8.65 7.92 -1.74
C LEU A 83 -9.30 8.89 -2.71
N ASP A 84 -9.10 10.18 -2.51
CA ASP A 84 -9.63 11.27 -3.34
C ASP A 84 -8.44 12.19 -3.62
N THR A 85 -7.85 12.04 -4.82
CA THR A 85 -6.59 12.70 -5.14
C THR A 85 -6.80 14.15 -5.57
N GLY A 86 -7.98 14.46 -6.15
CA GLY A 86 -8.44 15.84 -6.31
C GLY A 86 -8.12 16.44 -7.67
N ALA A 87 -7.18 17.35 -7.77
CA ALA A 87 -6.85 18.02 -9.01
C ALA A 87 -5.35 18.04 -9.26
N GLY A 88 -4.93 17.59 -10.41
CA GLY A 88 -3.53 17.43 -10.81
C GLY A 88 -3.34 16.11 -11.54
N ASP A 89 -2.14 15.86 -12.02
CA ASP A 89 -1.81 14.55 -12.60
C ASP A 89 -1.30 13.65 -11.46
N ASP A 90 -2.17 12.77 -10.96
CA ASP A 90 -1.93 12.00 -9.75
C ASP A 90 -1.53 10.55 -10.05
N GLU A 91 -0.83 9.91 -9.11
CA GLU A 91 -0.45 8.50 -9.21
C GLU A 91 -0.93 7.72 -7.97
N VAL A 92 -1.74 6.69 -8.18
CA VAL A 92 -2.18 5.75 -7.15
C VAL A 92 -1.60 4.37 -7.41
N GLN A 93 -0.77 3.89 -6.51
CA GLN A 93 -0.17 2.56 -6.58
C GLN A 93 -0.71 1.66 -5.47
N ILE A 94 -1.37 0.56 -5.85
CA ILE A 94 -1.93 -0.44 -4.93
C ILE A 94 -1.07 -1.70 -4.97
N GLY A 95 -0.47 -2.03 -3.83
CA GLY A 95 0.63 -2.98 -3.73
C GLY A 95 1.96 -2.39 -4.19
N GLN A 96 3.05 -2.86 -3.61
CA GLN A 96 4.41 -2.44 -3.94
C GLN A 96 5.34 -3.64 -4.06
N MET A 97 6.32 -3.53 -4.96
CA MET A 97 7.37 -4.52 -5.14
C MET A 97 8.64 -4.08 -4.41
N TYR A 98 9.16 -4.95 -3.56
CA TYR A 98 10.38 -4.73 -2.78
C TYR A 98 11.49 -5.69 -3.23
N GLY A 99 12.74 -5.25 -3.12
CA GLY A 99 13.91 -6.08 -3.41
C GLY A 99 14.26 -7.08 -2.31
N ALA A 100 13.66 -6.93 -1.11
CA ALA A 100 13.88 -7.80 0.05
C ALA A 100 12.57 -7.99 0.83
N PRO A 101 12.42 -9.08 1.62
CA PRO A 101 11.27 -9.25 2.52
C PRO A 101 11.14 -8.06 3.47
N ARG A 102 9.90 -7.62 3.71
CA ARG A 102 9.60 -6.56 4.68
C ARG A 102 9.28 -7.12 6.07
N VAL A 103 9.18 -8.43 6.20
CA VAL A 103 9.13 -9.10 7.50
C VAL A 103 10.56 -9.19 8.02
N SER A 104 10.92 -8.32 8.94
CA SER A 104 12.06 -8.52 9.80
C SER A 104 11.54 -9.02 11.15
N VAL A 105 12.27 -9.94 11.78
CA VAL A 105 12.13 -10.18 13.21
C VAL A 105 13.08 -9.18 13.86
N PRO A 106 12.60 -8.00 14.32
CA PRO A 106 13.51 -7.02 14.86
C PRO A 106 14.15 -7.57 16.14
N ALA A 107 15.47 -7.37 16.25
CA ALA A 107 16.07 -7.46 17.56
C ALA A 107 15.35 -6.45 18.48
N PRO A 108 14.99 -6.83 19.72
CA PRO A 108 14.28 -5.95 20.64
C PRO A 108 14.93 -4.55 20.68
N GLY A 109 14.19 -3.51 20.35
CA GLY A 109 14.61 -2.12 20.43
C GLY A 109 15.24 -1.51 19.17
N THR A 110 15.32 -2.22 18.03
CA THR A 110 16.02 -1.72 16.83
C THR A 110 15.11 -1.29 15.67
N VAL A 111 13.82 -1.63 15.69
CA VAL A 111 12.85 -1.21 14.67
C VAL A 111 11.69 -0.52 15.38
N ALA A 112 11.28 0.62 14.85
CA ALA A 112 10.04 1.23 15.29
C ALA A 112 8.92 0.23 15.03
N ALA A 113 8.24 -0.20 16.10
CA ALA A 113 7.07 -1.05 15.97
C ALA A 113 6.12 -0.35 14.99
N GLY A 114 5.84 -0.98 13.88
CA GLY A 114 4.87 -0.43 12.96
C GLY A 114 5.25 -0.39 11.49
N ASP A 115 6.49 -0.68 11.13
CA ASP A 115 6.94 -0.57 9.74
C ASP A 115 7.10 -1.92 9.03
N ASP A 116 7.08 -3.02 9.78
CA ASP A 116 7.19 -4.36 9.21
C ASP A 116 5.83 -4.95 8.86
N PHE A 117 5.76 -5.55 7.69
CA PHE A 117 4.58 -6.26 7.21
C PHE A 117 4.98 -7.45 6.32
N ALA A 118 4.12 -8.46 6.26
CA ALA A 118 4.39 -9.64 5.45
C ALA A 118 4.31 -9.30 3.96
N THR A 119 5.28 -9.80 3.21
CA THR A 119 5.30 -9.77 1.75
C THR A 119 5.16 -11.16 1.17
N ILE A 120 4.74 -11.23 -0.08
CA ILE A 120 4.62 -12.45 -0.86
C ILE A 120 5.84 -12.54 -1.77
N GLU A 121 6.59 -13.63 -1.70
CA GLU A 121 7.72 -13.84 -2.60
C GLU A 121 7.25 -14.20 -4.00
N THR A 122 7.73 -13.45 -5.00
CA THR A 122 7.46 -13.65 -6.41
C THR A 122 8.78 -13.87 -7.16
N THR A 123 8.71 -14.23 -8.42
CA THR A 123 9.90 -14.33 -9.27
C THR A 123 10.58 -12.98 -9.54
N ALA A 124 9.87 -11.87 -9.31
CA ALA A 124 10.35 -10.51 -9.53
C ALA A 124 10.79 -9.79 -8.24
N GLY A 125 10.49 -10.34 -7.07
CA GLY A 125 10.79 -9.73 -5.76
C GLY A 125 9.72 -10.04 -4.73
N PHE A 126 9.59 -9.16 -3.73
CA PHE A 126 8.70 -9.31 -2.59
C PHE A 126 7.55 -8.31 -2.69
N LEU A 127 6.34 -8.82 -2.81
CA LEU A 127 5.13 -8.03 -3.08
C LEU A 127 4.34 -7.78 -1.81
N SER A 128 3.94 -6.53 -1.55
CA SER A 128 3.01 -6.21 -0.47
C SER A 128 1.59 -6.70 -0.80
N ARG A 129 0.70 -6.70 0.19
CA ARG A 129 -0.66 -7.25 0.03
C ARG A 129 -1.57 -6.38 -0.83
N GLY A 130 -1.27 -5.09 -0.95
CA GLY A 130 -2.16 -4.11 -1.53
C GLY A 130 -3.35 -3.81 -0.61
N ALA A 131 -4.56 -3.80 -1.13
CA ALA A 131 -5.76 -3.55 -0.34
C ALA A 131 -6.34 -4.88 0.18
N THR A 132 -6.44 -5.05 1.51
CA THR A 132 -7.13 -6.19 2.16
C THR A 132 -8.55 -5.85 2.63
N PHE A 133 -8.90 -4.59 2.68
CA PHE A 133 -10.26 -4.07 2.80
C PHE A 133 -10.63 -3.31 1.53
N SER A 134 -11.91 -3.29 1.18
CA SER A 134 -12.37 -2.62 -0.04
C SER A 134 -11.87 -1.18 -0.13
N LEU A 135 -11.37 -0.82 -1.30
CA LEU A 135 -10.77 0.47 -1.57
C LEU A 135 -11.41 1.11 -2.81
N THR A 136 -11.77 2.37 -2.71
CA THR A 136 -12.18 3.19 -3.85
C THR A 136 -11.16 4.32 -4.01
N ALA A 137 -10.65 4.52 -5.22
CA ALA A 137 -9.79 5.66 -5.53
C ALA A 137 -10.40 6.48 -6.67
N TYR A 138 -10.43 7.78 -6.45
CA TYR A 138 -10.88 8.80 -7.41
C TYR A 138 -9.67 9.64 -7.82
N GLY A 139 -9.41 9.77 -9.13
CA GLY A 139 -8.39 10.64 -9.71
C GLY A 139 -8.80 12.10 -9.60
N GLY A 140 -9.99 12.42 -10.07
CA GLY A 140 -10.50 13.79 -10.01
C GLY A 140 -10.35 14.52 -11.33
N THR A 141 -9.52 15.53 -11.40
CA THR A 141 -9.24 16.26 -12.66
C THR A 141 -7.76 16.24 -12.97
N GLY A 142 -7.41 15.91 -14.19
CA GLY A 142 -6.02 15.77 -14.66
C GLY A 142 -5.81 14.45 -15.37
N ASN A 143 -4.58 14.06 -15.60
CA ASN A 143 -4.28 12.78 -16.27
C ASN A 143 -3.69 11.84 -15.21
N ASP A 144 -4.53 10.99 -14.67
CA ASP A 144 -4.20 10.17 -13.51
C ASP A 144 -3.67 8.80 -13.89
N GLN A 145 -2.81 8.24 -13.07
CA GLN A 145 -2.28 6.90 -13.24
C GLN A 145 -2.61 6.01 -12.06
N PHE A 146 -3.27 4.90 -12.34
CA PHE A 146 -3.55 3.85 -11.37
C PHE A 146 -2.74 2.61 -11.71
N THR A 147 -1.91 2.14 -10.77
CA THR A 147 -1.13 0.91 -10.94
C THR A 147 -1.46 -0.07 -9.83
N VAL A 148 -1.99 -1.24 -10.21
CA VAL A 148 -2.29 -2.33 -9.28
C VAL A 148 -1.24 -3.42 -9.43
N TYR A 149 -0.47 -3.66 -8.37
CA TYR A 149 0.48 -4.77 -8.26
C TYR A 149 -0.14 -5.97 -7.55
N SER A 150 -0.98 -5.71 -6.55
CA SER A 150 -1.71 -6.73 -5.80
C SER A 150 -2.88 -6.13 -5.05
N ASN A 151 -3.91 -6.93 -4.86
CA ASN A 151 -5.01 -6.64 -3.94
C ASN A 151 -5.61 -7.95 -3.44
N LYS A 152 -6.31 -7.91 -2.31
CA LYS A 152 -7.00 -9.05 -1.71
C LYS A 152 -8.50 -8.78 -1.52
N ALA A 153 -8.91 -7.53 -1.60
CA ALA A 153 -10.30 -7.10 -1.53
C ALA A 153 -10.72 -6.45 -2.84
N GLU A 154 -11.99 -6.18 -2.98
CA GLU A 154 -12.52 -5.41 -4.10
C GLU A 154 -11.90 -4.00 -4.12
N ILE A 155 -11.47 -3.58 -5.30
CA ILE A 155 -11.01 -2.23 -5.56
C ILE A 155 -11.82 -1.60 -6.68
N ARG A 156 -12.14 -0.32 -6.53
CA ARG A 156 -12.78 0.51 -7.54
C ARG A 156 -11.89 1.70 -7.85
N LEU A 157 -11.57 1.89 -9.13
CA LEU A 157 -10.73 2.96 -9.60
C LEU A 157 -11.52 3.81 -10.58
N GLU A 158 -11.56 5.11 -10.38
CA GLU A 158 -12.25 6.07 -11.22
C GLU A 158 -11.28 7.22 -11.55
N GLY A 159 -10.94 7.39 -12.84
CA GLY A 159 -10.10 8.50 -13.30
C GLY A 159 -10.83 9.83 -13.19
N ASN A 160 -12.12 9.88 -13.55
CA ASN A 160 -12.98 11.04 -13.70
C ASN A 160 -12.57 11.90 -14.91
N ASP A 161 -12.20 13.17 -14.72
CA ASP A 161 -11.93 14.10 -15.84
C ASP A 161 -10.47 14.07 -16.27
N GLY A 162 -10.20 13.65 -17.51
CA GLY A 162 -8.85 13.64 -18.08
C GLY A 162 -8.55 12.45 -18.96
N ASN A 163 -7.26 12.22 -19.21
CA ASN A 163 -6.79 11.05 -19.95
C ASN A 163 -6.07 10.11 -18.98
N ASP A 164 -6.81 9.19 -18.39
CA ASP A 164 -6.34 8.35 -17.29
C ASP A 164 -5.77 7.03 -17.76
N VAL A 165 -4.81 6.50 -17.01
CA VAL A 165 -4.12 5.26 -17.31
C VAL A 165 -4.31 4.26 -16.16
N PHE A 166 -4.80 3.08 -16.50
CA PHE A 166 -4.97 1.97 -15.57
C PHE A 166 -4.03 0.82 -15.93
N VAL A 167 -3.16 0.44 -15.01
CA VAL A 167 -2.18 -0.63 -15.21
C VAL A 167 -2.40 -1.72 -14.15
N VAL A 168 -2.75 -2.92 -14.59
CA VAL A 168 -2.84 -4.09 -13.71
C VAL A 168 -1.67 -5.02 -14.03
N ARG A 169 -0.91 -5.40 -12.99
CA ARG A 169 0.27 -6.27 -13.13
C ARG A 169 0.00 -7.62 -12.49
N ALA A 170 0.48 -8.67 -13.15
CA ALA A 170 0.46 -10.03 -12.64
C ALA A 170 1.89 -10.49 -12.34
N PHE A 171 2.08 -11.25 -11.26
CA PHE A 171 3.37 -11.79 -10.85
C PHE A 171 3.28 -13.28 -10.59
N ALA A 172 4.29 -14.03 -11.07
CA ALA A 172 4.42 -15.43 -10.75
C ALA A 172 4.91 -15.59 -9.29
N LEU A 173 4.22 -16.40 -8.51
CA LEU A 173 4.62 -16.71 -7.13
C LEU A 173 5.82 -17.65 -7.15
N LYS A 174 6.77 -17.41 -6.24
CA LYS A 174 7.92 -18.29 -6.05
C LYS A 174 7.56 -19.35 -5.00
N ASN A 175 7.91 -20.60 -5.29
CA ASN A 175 7.79 -21.72 -4.33
C ASN A 175 6.37 -22.01 -3.83
N GLN A 176 5.39 -22.11 -4.72
CA GLN A 176 4.10 -22.73 -4.35
C GLN A 176 4.26 -24.26 -4.33
N PRO A 177 4.21 -24.95 -3.16
CA PRO A 177 4.26 -26.40 -3.12
C PRO A 177 3.04 -26.97 -3.86
N GLY A 178 3.28 -27.74 -4.93
CA GLY A 178 2.23 -28.47 -5.65
C GLY A 178 1.80 -27.88 -6.98
N LEU A 179 2.32 -26.73 -7.40
CA LEU A 179 2.17 -26.23 -8.77
C LEU A 179 3.44 -26.55 -9.57
N SER A 180 3.24 -27.14 -10.75
CA SER A 180 4.35 -27.30 -11.71
C SER A 180 4.83 -25.90 -12.14
N THR A 181 6.08 -25.78 -12.52
CA THR A 181 6.71 -24.51 -12.93
C THR A 181 6.03 -23.80 -14.11
N GLU A 182 5.03 -24.41 -14.71
CA GLU A 182 4.28 -23.90 -15.86
C GLU A 182 2.96 -23.21 -15.50
N GLU A 183 2.46 -23.35 -14.25
CA GLU A 183 1.14 -22.82 -13.84
C GLU A 183 1.21 -21.69 -12.77
N THR A 184 2.36 -21.07 -12.57
CA THR A 184 2.54 -20.09 -11.48
C THR A 184 2.20 -18.66 -11.87
N THR A 185 1.53 -18.42 -12.97
CA THR A 185 1.00 -17.07 -13.27
C THR A 185 -0.37 -16.91 -12.61
N GLN A 186 -0.38 -16.54 -11.37
CA GLN A 186 -1.61 -16.08 -10.73
C GLN A 186 -1.74 -14.58 -11.00
N ALA A 187 -2.73 -14.22 -11.79
CA ALA A 187 -3.15 -12.83 -11.88
C ALA A 187 -3.66 -12.40 -10.49
N ILE A 188 -2.89 -11.56 -9.81
CA ILE A 188 -3.32 -10.94 -8.56
C ILE A 188 -4.01 -9.63 -8.95
N GLY A 189 -5.13 -9.76 -9.61
CA GLY A 189 -6.06 -8.70 -9.88
C GLY A 189 -7.39 -9.10 -9.24
N GLY A 190 -8.03 -8.20 -8.51
CA GLY A 190 -9.42 -8.39 -8.12
C GLY A 190 -10.32 -8.23 -9.35
N GLU A 191 -11.37 -9.05 -9.42
CA GLU A 191 -12.53 -8.82 -10.27
C GLU A 191 -13.37 -7.68 -9.72
#